data_ac508effe1cf6ea7f8d5ea02e2a127e3
#
_entry.id   ac508effe1cf6ea7f8d5ea02e2a127e3
#
_cell.length_a   1.000
_cell.length_b   1.000
_cell.length_c   1.000
_cell.angle_alpha   90.00
_cell.angle_beta   90.00
_cell.angle_gamma   90.00
#
_symmetry.space_group_name_H-M   'P 1'
#
loop_
_entity.id
_entity.type
_entity.pdbx_description
1 polymer ?
#
loop_
_entity_poly.entity_id
_entity_poly.type
_entity_poly.pdbx_seq_one_letter_code
_entity_poly.pdbx_strand_id
1 'polypeptide(L)'
;PQQMQMALFAAYALFDKEDRYKKKIQKMIKERLDAMWENTGFELVPDPLRAGYYSEIDIMVWAKKLYGDEFACYLEANYDPLDFVIHLAKDTCIVLLNGSGFDGPDWSIRASLANLDKDDYKKIGKGVRLILDEYALAWKKAKGESK
;
A
#
# COMPACT_ATOMS: atom_id res chain seq x y z
N PRO A 1 -30.01 9.54 -4.44
CA PRO A 1 -29.21 8.37 -4.86
C PRO A 1 -28.61 7.58 -3.70
N GLN A 2 -27.98 8.24 -2.69
CA GLN A 2 -27.39 7.57 -1.53
C GLN A 2 -28.41 6.80 -0.69
N GLN A 3 -29.55 7.39 -0.40
CA GLN A 3 -30.61 6.75 0.37
C GLN A 3 -31.15 5.48 -0.32
N MET A 4 -31.27 5.51 -1.64
CA MET A 4 -31.68 4.33 -2.41
C MET A 4 -30.61 3.24 -2.37
N GLN A 5 -29.33 3.59 -2.49
CA GLN A 5 -28.24 2.64 -2.36
C GLN A 5 -28.22 2.01 -0.97
N MET A 6 -28.34 2.81 0.09
CA MET A 6 -28.44 2.30 1.47
C MET A 6 -29.64 1.37 1.66
N ALA A 7 -30.80 1.71 1.10
CA ALA A 7 -32.00 0.86 1.16
C ALA A 7 -31.80 -0.47 0.43
N LEU A 8 -31.16 -0.45 -0.75
CA LEU A 8 -30.81 -1.66 -1.50
C LEU A 8 -29.81 -2.53 -0.75
N PHE A 9 -28.77 -1.95 -0.14
CA PHE A 9 -27.83 -2.68 0.69
C PHE A 9 -28.49 -3.30 1.92
N ALA A 10 -29.33 -2.54 2.61
CA ALA A 10 -30.08 -3.05 3.77
C ALA A 10 -31.02 -4.19 3.37
N ALA A 11 -31.78 -4.03 2.27
CA ALA A 11 -32.64 -5.08 1.75
C ALA A 11 -31.83 -6.34 1.37
N TYR A 12 -30.70 -6.17 0.68
CA TYR A 12 -29.83 -7.28 0.32
C TYR A 12 -29.27 -8.00 1.56
N ALA A 13 -28.81 -7.27 2.58
CA ALA A 13 -28.33 -7.83 3.83
C ALA A 13 -29.41 -8.63 4.59
N LEU A 14 -30.68 -8.21 4.51
CA LEU A 14 -31.82 -8.95 5.09
C LEU A 14 -32.13 -10.25 4.34
N PHE A 15 -31.87 -10.31 3.03
CA PHE A 15 -32.13 -11.50 2.20
C PHE A 15 -30.96 -12.48 2.20
N ASP A 16 -29.71 -12.00 2.32
CA ASP A 16 -28.50 -12.83 2.37
C ASP A 16 -28.21 -13.35 3.80
N LYS A 17 -29.08 -14.19 4.31
CA LYS A 17 -29.03 -14.73 5.68
C LYS A 17 -27.72 -15.43 6.04
N GLU A 18 -26.95 -15.86 5.05
CA GLU A 18 -25.66 -16.56 5.24
C GLU A 18 -24.46 -15.66 5.03
N ASP A 19 -24.67 -14.35 4.78
CA ASP A 19 -23.61 -13.40 4.44
C ASP A 19 -22.72 -13.84 3.25
N ARG A 20 -23.27 -14.59 2.29
CA ARG A 20 -22.51 -15.20 1.18
C ARG A 20 -21.78 -14.15 0.35
N TYR A 21 -22.45 -13.09 -0.01
CA TYR A 21 -21.86 -12.01 -0.79
C TYR A 21 -20.77 -11.28 0.02
N LYS A 22 -21.06 -10.92 1.26
CA LYS A 22 -20.12 -10.27 2.17
C LYS A 22 -18.85 -11.12 2.36
N LYS A 23 -19.00 -12.40 2.66
CA LYS A 23 -17.87 -13.33 2.81
C LYS A 23 -17.06 -13.46 1.53
N LYS A 24 -17.71 -13.49 0.36
CA LYS A 24 -17.03 -13.50 -0.95
C LYS A 24 -16.17 -12.27 -1.16
N ILE A 25 -16.72 -11.08 -0.89
CA ILE A 25 -15.99 -9.81 -1.04
C ILE A 25 -14.85 -9.71 -0.03
N GLN A 26 -15.09 -10.04 1.24
CA GLN A 26 -14.05 -10.04 2.26
C GLN A 26 -12.90 -10.99 1.91
N LYS A 27 -13.19 -12.20 1.42
CA LYS A 27 -12.17 -13.15 0.96
C LYS A 27 -11.36 -12.57 -0.19
N MET A 28 -12.02 -12.01 -1.21
CA MET A 28 -11.36 -11.41 -2.36
C MET A 28 -10.43 -10.26 -1.95
N ILE A 29 -10.90 -9.34 -1.10
CA ILE A 29 -10.11 -8.22 -0.60
C ILE A 29 -8.91 -8.72 0.21
N LYS A 30 -9.14 -9.71 1.09
CA LYS A 30 -8.05 -10.32 1.86
C LYS A 30 -6.98 -10.94 0.96
N GLU A 31 -7.37 -11.71 -0.04
CA GLU A 31 -6.42 -12.34 -0.98
C GLU A 31 -5.58 -11.31 -1.75
N ARG A 32 -6.16 -10.16 -2.10
CA ARG A 32 -5.47 -9.06 -2.76
C ARG A 32 -4.51 -8.35 -1.81
N LEU A 33 -4.96 -8.09 -0.59
CA LEU A 33 -4.15 -7.49 0.48
C LEU A 33 -2.93 -8.36 0.78
N ASP A 34 -3.15 -9.65 1.04
CA ASP A 34 -2.09 -10.62 1.32
C ASP A 34 -1.09 -10.66 0.14
N ALA A 35 -1.58 -10.73 -1.11
CA ALA A 35 -0.74 -10.76 -2.29
C ALA A 35 0.15 -9.50 -2.45
N MET A 36 -0.36 -8.33 -2.09
CA MET A 36 0.43 -7.10 -2.09
C MET A 36 1.50 -7.13 -1.00
N TRP A 37 1.11 -7.42 0.25
CA TRP A 37 2.01 -7.37 1.40
C TRP A 37 3.10 -8.44 1.38
N GLU A 38 2.78 -9.68 1.02
CA GLU A 38 3.76 -10.77 0.88
C GLU A 38 4.92 -10.41 -0.08
N ASN A 39 4.66 -9.56 -1.06
CA ASN A 39 5.66 -9.15 -2.04
C ASN A 39 6.43 -7.88 -1.66
N THR A 40 6.09 -7.24 -0.55
CA THR A 40 6.87 -6.12 0.00
C THR A 40 8.04 -6.57 0.88
N GLY A 41 7.98 -7.79 1.40
CA GLY A 41 8.89 -8.30 2.41
C GLY A 41 8.55 -7.84 3.84
N PHE A 42 7.36 -7.26 4.05
CA PHE A 42 6.85 -6.88 5.37
C PHE A 42 5.67 -7.76 5.79
N GLU A 43 5.61 -8.03 7.07
CA GLU A 43 4.48 -8.74 7.65
C GLU A 43 3.33 -7.77 7.93
N LEU A 44 2.15 -8.12 7.45
CA LEU A 44 0.93 -7.39 7.76
C LEU A 44 0.44 -7.78 9.15
N VAL A 45 0.39 -6.82 10.07
CA VAL A 45 -0.15 -7.07 11.41
C VAL A 45 -1.63 -7.45 11.31
N PRO A 46 -2.04 -8.59 11.88
CA PRO A 46 -3.43 -9.01 11.89
C PRO A 46 -4.32 -8.01 12.61
N ASP A 47 -5.42 -7.63 11.99
CA ASP A 47 -6.44 -6.76 12.58
C ASP A 47 -7.83 -7.27 12.17
N PRO A 48 -8.63 -7.78 13.13
CA PRO A 48 -9.94 -8.36 12.86
C PRO A 48 -10.97 -7.30 12.41
N LEU A 49 -10.70 -6.01 12.64
CA LEU A 49 -11.59 -4.91 12.27
C LEU A 49 -11.18 -4.26 10.94
N ARG A 50 -10.12 -4.74 10.30
CA ARG A 50 -9.66 -4.17 9.03
C ARG A 50 -10.67 -4.40 7.91
N ALA A 51 -11.22 -3.31 7.37
CA ALA A 51 -12.09 -3.37 6.21
C ALA A 51 -11.34 -3.77 4.93
N GLY A 52 -10.09 -3.33 4.80
CA GLY A 52 -9.15 -3.74 3.75
C GLY A 52 -9.43 -3.18 2.36
N TYR A 53 -10.40 -2.29 2.16
CA TYR A 53 -10.63 -1.66 0.86
C TYR A 53 -9.47 -0.77 0.40
N TYR A 54 -8.80 -0.16 1.36
CA TYR A 54 -7.59 0.61 1.15
C TYR A 54 -6.49 0.08 2.05
N SER A 55 -5.26 0.10 1.54
CA SER A 55 -4.07 -0.13 2.33
C SER A 55 -3.19 1.09 2.24
N GLU A 56 -2.77 1.60 3.38
CA GLU A 56 -1.78 2.66 3.48
C GLU A 56 -0.44 2.04 3.86
N ILE A 57 0.60 2.51 3.21
CA ILE A 57 1.97 2.07 3.42
C ILE A 57 2.78 3.31 3.80
N ASP A 58 3.25 3.36 5.03
CA ASP A 58 4.17 4.39 5.52
C ASP A 58 5.61 4.01 5.11
N ILE A 59 6.14 4.75 4.15
CA ILE A 59 7.47 4.53 3.58
C ILE A 59 8.56 4.78 4.60
N MET A 60 8.36 5.75 5.51
CA MET A 60 9.37 6.07 6.54
C MET A 60 9.47 4.98 7.60
N VAL A 61 8.35 4.38 7.98
CA VAL A 61 8.33 3.20 8.88
C VAL A 61 9.09 2.04 8.22
N TRP A 62 8.90 1.82 6.92
CA TRP A 62 9.62 0.77 6.20
C TRP A 62 11.10 1.09 6.02
N ALA A 63 11.43 2.32 5.68
CA ALA A 63 12.81 2.79 5.57
C ALA A 63 13.60 2.54 6.88
N LYS A 64 13.02 2.95 8.02
CA LYS A 64 13.62 2.73 9.34
C LYS A 64 13.78 1.25 9.67
N LYS A 65 12.76 0.46 9.40
CA LYS A 65 12.76 -0.98 9.71
C LYS A 65 13.78 -1.77 8.89
N LEU A 66 13.99 -1.40 7.63
CA LEU A 66 14.89 -2.12 6.71
C LEU A 66 16.33 -1.64 6.77
N TYR A 67 16.53 -0.33 6.88
CA TYR A 67 17.83 0.30 6.68
C TYR A 67 18.27 1.20 7.83
N GLY A 68 17.42 1.38 8.84
CA GLY A 68 17.71 2.16 10.04
C GLY A 68 17.36 3.65 9.91
N ASP A 69 17.48 4.35 11.06
CA ASP A 69 17.10 5.77 11.16
C ASP A 69 17.94 6.69 10.27
N GLU A 70 19.21 6.37 10.07
CA GLU A 70 20.08 7.19 9.21
C GLU A 70 19.60 7.25 7.76
N PHE A 71 19.11 6.12 7.24
CA PHE A 71 18.52 6.08 5.89
C PHE A 71 17.23 6.90 5.82
N ALA A 72 16.38 6.81 6.84
CA ALA A 72 15.16 7.60 6.90
C ALA A 72 15.46 9.10 6.93
N CYS A 73 16.43 9.56 7.75
CA CYS A 73 16.90 10.93 7.75
C CYS A 73 17.48 11.36 6.40
N TYR A 74 18.19 10.46 5.71
CA TYR A 74 18.71 10.75 4.37
C TYR A 74 17.58 10.96 3.36
N LEU A 75 16.51 10.17 3.40
CA LEU A 75 15.34 10.38 2.54
C LEU A 75 14.71 11.75 2.77
N GLU A 76 14.42 12.10 4.02
CA GLU A 76 13.84 13.40 4.37
C GLU A 76 14.70 14.60 3.95
N ALA A 77 16.01 14.45 4.01
CA ALA A 77 16.94 15.54 3.68
C ALA A 77 17.18 15.72 2.18
N ASN A 78 16.96 14.72 1.36
CA ASN A 78 17.38 14.72 -0.06
C ASN A 78 16.24 14.59 -1.06
N TYR A 79 15.02 14.20 -0.64
CA TYR A 79 13.90 13.95 -1.54
C TYR A 79 12.61 14.57 -1.02
N ASP A 80 11.71 14.90 -1.93
CA ASP A 80 10.32 15.24 -1.61
C ASP A 80 9.48 13.96 -1.46
N PRO A 81 8.49 13.91 -0.55
CA PRO A 81 7.59 12.76 -0.43
C PRO A 81 6.94 12.33 -1.75
N LEU A 82 6.62 13.27 -2.65
CA LEU A 82 6.06 12.98 -3.96
C LEU A 82 7.04 12.30 -4.92
N ASP A 83 8.35 12.45 -4.71
CA ASP A 83 9.36 11.81 -5.56
C ASP A 83 9.20 10.30 -5.56
N PHE A 84 8.81 9.70 -4.43
CA PHE A 84 8.60 8.28 -4.33
C PHE A 84 7.49 7.76 -5.27
N VAL A 85 6.34 8.42 -5.26
CA VAL A 85 5.21 8.01 -6.14
C VAL A 85 5.50 8.29 -7.61
N ILE A 86 6.24 9.37 -7.90
CA ILE A 86 6.66 9.72 -9.27
C ILE A 86 7.69 8.70 -9.79
N HIS A 87 8.66 8.32 -8.96
CA HIS A 87 9.67 7.32 -9.29
C HIS A 87 9.03 5.96 -9.53
N LEU A 88 8.14 5.53 -8.61
CA LEU A 88 7.36 4.30 -8.79
C LEU A 88 6.61 4.28 -10.13
N ALA A 89 5.93 5.39 -10.46
CA ALA A 89 5.19 5.49 -11.71
C ALA A 89 6.08 5.43 -12.95
N LYS A 90 7.24 6.09 -12.93
CA LYS A 90 8.17 6.12 -14.07
C LYS A 90 8.80 4.76 -14.35
N ASP A 91 9.25 4.07 -13.30
CA ASP A 91 10.08 2.89 -13.47
C ASP A 91 9.29 1.58 -13.50
N THR A 92 8.09 1.59 -12.91
CA THR A 92 7.25 0.38 -12.83
C THR A 92 5.90 0.50 -13.54
N CYS A 93 5.54 1.67 -14.04
CA CYS A 93 4.20 1.98 -14.57
C CYS A 93 3.07 1.78 -13.54
N ILE A 94 3.40 1.80 -12.24
CA ILE A 94 2.43 1.67 -11.14
C ILE A 94 2.16 3.06 -10.58
N VAL A 95 0.90 3.50 -10.65
CA VAL A 95 0.46 4.77 -10.09
C VAL A 95 -0.32 4.52 -8.80
N LEU A 96 0.23 4.99 -7.69
CA LEU A 96 -0.44 4.99 -6.38
C LEU A 96 -0.71 6.43 -5.93
N LEU A 97 -1.66 6.57 -5.01
CA LEU A 97 -1.99 7.88 -4.45
C LEU A 97 -1.05 8.19 -3.28
N ASN A 98 -0.65 9.47 -3.17
CA ASN A 98 0.01 9.95 -1.98
C ASN A 98 -0.97 9.96 -0.79
N GLY A 99 -0.56 9.44 0.36
CA GLY A 99 -1.40 9.37 1.56
C GLY A 99 -1.67 10.71 2.21
N SER A 100 -0.77 11.71 2.08
CA SER A 100 -0.97 13.04 2.66
C SER A 100 -2.22 13.76 2.13
N GLY A 101 -2.67 13.45 0.92
CA GLY A 101 -3.93 13.92 0.38
C GLY A 101 -5.19 13.34 1.05
N PHE A 102 -5.01 12.42 1.99
CA PHE A 102 -6.06 11.72 2.74
C PHE A 102 -5.80 11.72 4.25
N ASP A 103 -5.18 12.78 4.77
CA ASP A 103 -4.78 12.95 6.17
C ASP A 103 -3.78 11.87 6.67
N GLY A 104 -3.13 11.16 5.77
CA GLY A 104 -2.03 10.24 6.07
C GLY A 104 -0.68 10.95 6.23
N PRO A 105 0.37 10.24 6.67
CA PRO A 105 1.72 10.78 6.72
C PRO A 105 2.20 11.26 5.34
N ASP A 106 3.08 12.27 5.32
CA ASP A 106 3.60 12.81 4.06
C ASP A 106 4.31 11.76 3.20
N TRP A 107 5.08 10.90 3.83
CA TRP A 107 5.77 9.78 3.19
C TRP A 107 4.93 8.49 3.18
N SER A 108 3.64 8.60 2.92
CA SER A 108 2.78 7.43 2.77
C SER A 108 2.19 7.31 1.37
N ILE A 109 1.90 6.09 0.99
CA ILE A 109 1.23 5.76 -0.26
C ILE A 109 -0.02 4.95 0.03
N ARG A 110 -1.05 5.15 -0.79
CA ARG A 110 -2.34 4.51 -0.62
C ARG A 110 -2.71 3.69 -1.83
N ALA A 111 -3.04 2.42 -1.61
CA ALA A 111 -3.52 1.48 -2.61
C ALA A 111 -4.98 1.11 -2.38
N SER A 112 -5.83 1.21 -3.42
CA SER A 112 -7.18 0.65 -3.42
C SER A 112 -7.12 -0.85 -3.74
N LEU A 113 -7.77 -1.68 -2.94
CA LEU A 113 -7.82 -3.13 -3.15
C LEU A 113 -9.08 -3.60 -3.91
N ALA A 114 -9.89 -2.66 -4.39
CA ALA A 114 -11.16 -2.98 -5.07
C ALA A 114 -11.05 -3.18 -6.58
N ASN A 115 -9.99 -2.65 -7.24
CA ASN A 115 -10.04 -2.33 -8.67
C ASN A 115 -9.23 -3.27 -9.57
N LEU A 116 -8.25 -4.00 -9.04
CA LEU A 116 -7.30 -4.78 -9.83
C LEU A 116 -7.39 -6.28 -9.50
N ASP A 117 -6.76 -7.09 -10.32
CA ASP A 117 -6.64 -8.52 -10.07
C ASP A 117 -5.51 -8.83 -9.07
N LYS A 118 -5.56 -10.03 -8.47
CA LYS A 118 -4.60 -10.46 -7.45
C LYS A 118 -3.14 -10.36 -7.90
N ASP A 119 -2.86 -10.67 -9.17
CA ASP A 119 -1.50 -10.64 -9.71
C ASP A 119 -0.96 -9.23 -9.89
N ASP A 120 -1.82 -8.24 -10.10
CA ASP A 120 -1.40 -6.84 -10.15
C ASP A 120 -1.01 -6.33 -8.76
N TYR A 121 -1.69 -6.77 -7.70
CA TYR A 121 -1.27 -6.44 -6.33
C TYR A 121 0.10 -7.03 -5.96
N LYS A 122 0.46 -8.20 -6.47
CA LYS A 122 1.83 -8.71 -6.34
C LYS A 122 2.86 -7.80 -7.02
N LYS A 123 2.53 -7.27 -8.21
CA LYS A 123 3.41 -6.31 -8.92
C LYS A 123 3.56 -5.01 -8.11
N ILE A 124 2.46 -4.51 -7.55
CA ILE A 124 2.47 -3.31 -6.69
C ILE A 124 3.41 -3.52 -5.50
N GLY A 125 3.27 -4.61 -4.76
CA GLY A 125 4.13 -4.91 -3.62
C GLY A 125 5.62 -4.97 -4.00
N LYS A 126 5.94 -5.65 -5.10
CA LYS A 126 7.32 -5.72 -5.63
C LYS A 126 7.85 -4.37 -6.09
N GLY A 127 7.02 -3.57 -6.77
CA GLY A 127 7.40 -2.25 -7.26
C GLY A 127 7.72 -1.29 -6.11
N VAL A 128 6.87 -1.23 -5.08
CA VAL A 128 7.13 -0.41 -3.89
C VAL A 128 8.44 -0.81 -3.21
N ARG A 129 8.69 -2.10 -3.08
CA ARG A 129 9.94 -2.60 -2.50
C ARG A 129 11.14 -2.25 -3.35
N LEU A 130 11.06 -2.41 -4.67
CA LEU A 130 12.11 -2.10 -5.62
C LEU A 130 12.56 -0.63 -5.48
N ILE A 131 11.61 0.30 -5.51
CA ILE A 131 11.92 1.73 -5.42
C ILE A 131 12.59 2.07 -4.09
N LEU A 132 12.12 1.50 -2.97
CA LEU A 132 12.75 1.71 -1.68
C LEU A 132 14.20 1.19 -1.65
N ASP A 133 14.44 0.03 -2.25
CA ASP A 133 15.78 -0.56 -2.36
C ASP A 133 16.71 0.30 -3.25
N GLU A 134 16.19 0.93 -4.30
CA GLU A 134 16.96 1.86 -5.17
C GLU A 134 17.38 3.13 -4.41
N TYR A 135 16.49 3.72 -3.61
CA TYR A 135 16.87 4.83 -2.72
C TYR A 135 17.95 4.40 -1.70
N ALA A 136 17.85 3.19 -1.16
CA ALA A 136 18.86 2.66 -0.25
C ALA A 136 20.22 2.46 -0.93
N LEU A 137 20.23 2.05 -2.20
CA LEU A 137 21.47 1.97 -3.00
C LEU A 137 22.08 3.35 -3.25
N ALA A 138 21.27 4.35 -3.55
CA ALA A 138 21.74 5.73 -3.73
C ALA A 138 22.35 6.27 -2.43
N TRP A 139 21.70 6.03 -1.28
CA TRP A 139 22.22 6.38 0.03
C TRP A 139 23.58 5.73 0.33
N LYS A 140 23.73 4.42 0.11
CA LYS A 140 25.00 3.69 0.31
C LYS A 140 26.12 4.26 -0.57
N LYS A 141 25.80 4.58 -1.83
CA LYS A 141 26.78 5.23 -2.73
C LYS A 141 27.20 6.60 -2.21
N ALA A 142 26.28 7.40 -1.70
CA ALA A 142 26.59 8.72 -1.11
C ALA A 142 27.49 8.61 0.13
N LYS A 143 27.39 7.52 0.89
CA LYS A 143 28.27 7.20 2.03
C LYS A 143 29.66 6.65 1.63
N GLY A 144 29.89 6.35 0.36
CA GLY A 144 31.12 5.70 -0.09
C GLY A 144 31.17 4.20 0.19
N GLU A 145 30.06 3.57 0.55
CA GLU A 145 29.91 2.13 0.83
C GLU A 145 29.60 1.32 -0.45
N SER A 146 30.15 1.73 -1.59
CA SER A 146 30.01 0.95 -2.83
C SER A 146 30.85 -0.32 -2.76
N LYS A 147 30.19 -1.46 -2.70
CA LYS A 147 30.71 -2.73 -3.17
C LYS A 147 29.91 -3.19 -4.37
#